data_c3a8ab1920af51e5bf3e3aa8816bdf1d
#
_entry.id   c3a8ab1920af51e5bf3e3aa8816bdf1d
#
_cell.length_a   1.000
_cell.length_b   1.000
_cell.length_c   1.000
_cell.angle_alpha   90.00
_cell.angle_beta   90.00
_cell.angle_gamma   90.00
#
_symmetry.space_group_name_H-M   'P 1'
#
loop_
_entity.id
_entity.type
_entity.pdbx_description
1 polymer ?
#
loop_
_entity_poly.entity_id
_entity_poly.type
_entity_poly.pdbx_seq_one_letter_code
_entity_poly.pdbx_strand_id
1 'polypeptide(L)'
;MSTLRHSGPREDVSFVAAGSRPVLLATLDVPFSEEATVFAVDTAVESGQPLVVVNAATVLPTTWTLLGYGYVEREDLQRELLKPAELAHSLAVRVERLRVCSPHPVDALLEVVAERSPGLFVFGPDRTRLRRWTYARAAKRIRERVSCLVWMADSVEPPRRSAA
;
A
#
# COMPACT_ATOMS: atom_id res chain seq x y z
N MET A 1 -11.78 -10.40 -18.80
CA MET A 1 -12.31 -9.96 -17.48
C MET A 1 -11.98 -8.50 -17.30
N SER A 2 -13.00 -7.64 -17.42
CA SER A 2 -12.80 -6.18 -17.36
C SER A 2 -12.65 -5.72 -15.91
N THR A 3 -11.49 -5.24 -15.58
CA THR A 3 -11.23 -4.51 -14.32
C THR A 3 -11.87 -3.13 -14.45
N LEU A 4 -12.99 -2.91 -13.78
CA LEU A 4 -13.59 -1.58 -13.69
C LEU A 4 -12.68 -0.68 -12.84
N ARG A 5 -11.86 0.11 -13.52
CA ARG A 5 -11.13 1.23 -12.92
C ARG A 5 -12.14 2.34 -12.64
N HIS A 6 -12.59 2.45 -11.40
CA HIS A 6 -13.34 3.62 -10.98
C HIS A 6 -12.34 4.74 -10.72
N SER A 7 -12.19 5.61 -11.71
CA SER A 7 -11.45 6.87 -11.58
C SER A 7 -12.30 7.81 -10.73
N GLY A 8 -11.99 7.89 -9.43
CA GLY A 8 -12.35 9.05 -8.64
C GLY A 8 -11.68 10.32 -9.21
N PRO A 9 -12.08 11.53 -8.78
CA PRO A 9 -11.58 12.76 -9.38
C PRO A 9 -10.07 12.74 -9.45
N ARG A 10 -9.57 12.96 -10.67
CA ARG A 10 -8.15 13.07 -10.98
C ARG A 10 -7.62 14.34 -10.32
N GLU A 11 -7.13 14.20 -9.10
CA GLU A 11 -6.24 15.18 -8.53
C GLU A 11 -4.81 14.74 -8.85
N ASP A 12 -4.18 15.58 -9.66
CA ASP A 12 -2.76 15.57 -10.04
C ASP A 12 -2.16 14.23 -10.50
N VAL A 13 -2.27 14.02 -11.79
CA VAL A 13 -1.33 13.14 -12.51
C VAL A 13 0.05 13.80 -12.44
N SER A 14 0.72 13.64 -11.33
CA SER A 14 2.14 13.93 -11.23
C SER A 14 2.86 12.94 -12.12
N PHE A 15 3.28 13.44 -13.26
CA PHE A 15 4.09 12.76 -14.26
C PHE A 15 5.32 12.16 -13.56
N VAL A 16 5.31 10.87 -13.31
CA VAL A 16 6.52 10.16 -12.91
C VAL A 16 7.42 10.17 -14.13
N ALA A 17 8.47 10.97 -14.08
CA ALA A 17 9.40 11.12 -15.18
C ALA A 17 9.92 9.75 -15.63
N ALA A 18 10.00 9.54 -16.94
CA ALA A 18 10.59 8.32 -17.51
C ALA A 18 11.99 8.10 -16.90
N GLY A 19 12.21 6.96 -16.25
CA GLY A 19 13.46 6.62 -15.56
C GLY A 19 13.45 6.80 -14.04
N SER A 20 12.37 7.32 -13.43
CA SER A 20 12.27 7.34 -11.98
C SER A 20 11.92 5.96 -11.44
N ARG A 21 12.52 5.60 -10.30
CA ARG A 21 12.19 4.38 -9.55
C ARG A 21 11.55 4.79 -8.24
N PRO A 22 10.23 4.95 -8.20
CA PRO A 22 9.55 5.46 -7.01
C PRO A 22 9.73 4.53 -5.81
N VAL A 23 9.58 5.11 -4.62
CA VAL A 23 9.31 4.34 -3.41
C VAL A 23 7.82 4.05 -3.37
N LEU A 24 7.44 2.80 -3.24
CA LEU A 24 6.04 2.37 -3.18
C LEU A 24 5.71 1.92 -1.77
N LEU A 25 4.75 2.59 -1.12
CA LEU A 25 4.24 2.25 0.21
C LEU A 25 2.83 1.69 0.08
N ALA A 26 2.58 0.48 0.58
CA ALA A 26 1.30 -0.20 0.41
C ALA A 26 0.70 -0.74 1.70
N THR A 27 -0.62 -0.77 1.73
CA THR A 27 -1.43 -1.39 2.79
C THR A 27 -2.63 -2.15 2.21
N LEU A 28 -3.30 -2.94 3.05
CA LEU A 28 -4.48 -3.74 2.71
C LEU A 28 -5.71 -3.27 3.49
N ASP A 29 -6.24 -2.13 3.10
CA ASP A 29 -7.47 -1.53 3.67
C ASP A 29 -7.45 -1.35 5.19
N VAL A 30 -6.28 -1.13 5.73
CA VAL A 30 -5.99 -0.75 7.11
C VAL A 30 -5.03 0.44 7.12
N PRO A 31 -4.92 1.19 8.23
CA PRO A 31 -3.93 2.26 8.33
C PRO A 31 -2.51 1.76 8.07
N PHE A 32 -1.63 2.66 7.66
CA PHE A 32 -0.20 2.38 7.60
C PHE A 32 0.41 2.35 9.01
N SER A 33 1.38 1.48 9.23
CA SER A 33 2.21 1.59 10.44
C SER A 33 3.04 2.86 10.40
N GLU A 34 3.28 3.44 11.55
CA GLU A 34 4.11 4.65 11.66
C GLU A 34 5.54 4.38 11.18
N GLU A 35 6.11 3.24 11.58
CA GLU A 35 7.44 2.83 11.17
C GLU A 35 7.59 2.73 9.64
N ALA A 36 6.63 2.07 8.96
CA ALA A 36 6.64 1.95 7.51
C ALA A 36 6.48 3.31 6.82
N THR A 37 5.64 4.17 7.38
CA THR A 37 5.42 5.52 6.85
C THR A 37 6.70 6.34 6.91
N VAL A 38 7.34 6.41 8.07
CA VAL A 38 8.58 7.15 8.26
C VAL A 38 9.68 6.59 7.34
N PHE A 39 9.85 5.27 7.33
CA PHE A 39 10.87 4.62 6.49
C PHE A 39 10.67 4.91 5.00
N ALA A 40 9.45 4.81 4.48
CA ALA A 40 9.17 5.07 3.07
C ALA A 40 9.37 6.55 2.70
N VAL A 41 8.92 7.46 3.55
CA VAL A 41 9.05 8.90 3.32
C VAL A 41 10.53 9.32 3.40
N ASP A 42 11.27 8.89 4.42
CA ASP A 42 12.69 9.18 4.55
C ASP A 42 13.49 8.66 3.35
N THR A 43 13.20 7.43 2.92
CA THR A 43 13.85 6.86 1.72
C THR A 43 13.53 7.68 0.47
N ALA A 44 12.30 8.15 0.31
CA ALA A 44 11.93 9.01 -0.82
C ALA A 44 12.67 10.36 -0.79
N VAL A 45 12.80 10.96 0.40
CA VAL A 45 13.58 12.20 0.61
C VAL A 45 15.05 11.97 0.25
N GLU A 46 15.67 10.96 0.84
CA GLU A 46 17.10 10.68 0.67
C GLU A 46 17.47 10.31 -0.78
N SER A 47 16.60 9.55 -1.45
CA SER A 47 16.82 9.13 -2.83
C SER A 47 16.39 10.16 -3.87
N GLY A 48 15.66 11.20 -3.46
CA GLY A 48 15.08 12.18 -4.38
C GLY A 48 14.00 11.58 -5.31
N GLN A 49 13.44 10.44 -4.95
CA GLN A 49 12.43 9.74 -5.74
C GLN A 49 11.01 10.08 -5.27
N PRO A 50 10.01 9.99 -6.16
CA PRO A 50 8.63 10.17 -5.76
C PRO A 50 8.15 9.02 -4.87
N LEU A 51 7.15 9.30 -4.03
CA LEU A 51 6.45 8.32 -3.23
C LEU A 51 5.11 7.95 -3.89
N VAL A 52 4.87 6.66 -4.05
CA VAL A 52 3.57 6.12 -4.46
C VAL A 52 2.92 5.44 -3.27
N VAL A 53 1.80 5.95 -2.82
CA VAL A 53 1.04 5.41 -1.67
C VAL A 53 -0.15 4.62 -2.19
N VAL A 54 -0.22 3.34 -1.87
CA VAL A 54 -1.24 2.42 -2.40
C VAL A 54 -2.06 1.81 -1.27
N ASN A 55 -3.36 1.93 -1.37
CA ASN A 55 -4.29 1.14 -0.56
C ASN A 55 -5.00 0.12 -1.44
N ALA A 56 -4.83 -1.17 -1.14
CA ALA A 56 -5.53 -2.26 -1.81
C ALA A 56 -6.68 -2.75 -0.94
N ALA A 57 -7.90 -2.49 -1.39
CA ALA A 57 -9.12 -2.87 -0.70
C ALA A 57 -9.75 -4.12 -1.33
N THR A 58 -10.32 -4.97 -0.49
CA THR A 58 -11.09 -6.12 -0.93
C THR A 58 -12.51 -5.70 -1.29
N VAL A 59 -12.93 -6.01 -2.51
CA VAL A 59 -14.32 -5.90 -2.94
C VAL A 59 -14.84 -7.28 -3.27
N LEU A 60 -15.86 -7.71 -2.54
CA LEU A 60 -16.51 -8.98 -2.81
C LEU A 60 -17.53 -8.81 -3.95
N PRO A 61 -17.55 -9.70 -4.95
CA PRO A 61 -18.59 -9.74 -5.98
C PRO A 61 -19.89 -10.25 -5.34
N THR A 62 -20.68 -9.36 -4.75
CA THR A 62 -22.00 -9.66 -4.20
C THR A 62 -23.07 -8.96 -5.03
N THR A 63 -24.32 -9.41 -4.90
CA THR A 63 -25.48 -8.74 -5.53
C THR A 63 -25.55 -7.25 -5.16
N TRP A 64 -25.06 -6.89 -3.98
CA TRP A 64 -24.95 -5.51 -3.48
C TRP A 64 -23.93 -4.68 -4.28
N THR A 65 -22.89 -5.30 -4.82
CA THR A 65 -21.90 -4.63 -5.67
C THR A 65 -22.52 -4.15 -6.98
N LEU A 66 -23.47 -4.92 -7.52
CA LEU A 66 -24.24 -4.55 -8.72
C LEU A 66 -25.16 -3.35 -8.50
N LEU A 67 -25.56 -3.10 -7.26
CA LEU A 67 -26.36 -1.94 -6.86
C LEU A 67 -25.52 -0.74 -6.42
N GLY A 68 -24.19 -0.80 -6.56
CA GLY A 68 -23.28 0.28 -6.18
C GLY A 68 -22.90 0.35 -4.69
N TYR A 69 -23.32 -0.62 -3.89
CA TYR A 69 -23.03 -0.66 -2.46
C TYR A 69 -21.83 -1.54 -2.08
N GLY A 70 -20.98 -1.89 -3.02
CA GLY A 70 -19.90 -2.87 -2.84
C GLY A 70 -18.74 -2.43 -1.93
N TYR A 71 -18.63 -1.15 -1.66
CA TYR A 71 -17.61 -0.61 -0.77
C TYR A 71 -18.18 0.57 0.03
N VAL A 72 -18.18 0.42 1.33
CA VAL A 72 -18.53 1.51 2.25
C VAL A 72 -17.26 2.26 2.61
N GLU A 73 -17.16 3.52 2.22
CA GLU A 73 -16.05 4.37 2.64
C GLU A 73 -16.13 4.64 4.13
N ARG A 74 -15.06 4.30 4.82
CA ARG A 74 -14.88 4.62 6.24
C ARG A 74 -14.07 5.91 6.34
N GLU A 75 -14.71 7.01 6.69
CA GLU A 75 -14.07 8.33 6.76
C GLU A 75 -12.86 8.35 7.70
N ASP A 76 -12.93 7.64 8.81
CA ASP A 76 -11.82 7.54 9.76
C ASP A 76 -10.60 6.86 9.14
N LEU A 77 -10.83 5.76 8.41
CA LEU A 77 -9.76 5.08 7.68
C LEU A 77 -9.18 5.97 6.59
N GLN A 78 -10.03 6.70 5.85
CA GLN A 78 -9.55 7.59 4.80
C GLN A 78 -8.61 8.68 5.36
N ARG A 79 -8.93 9.24 6.51
CA ARG A 79 -8.04 10.21 7.19
C ARG A 79 -6.70 9.59 7.58
N GLU A 80 -6.71 8.37 8.12
CA GLU A 80 -5.48 7.65 8.45
C GLU A 80 -4.63 7.34 7.20
N LEU A 81 -5.26 6.98 6.09
CA LEU A 81 -4.58 6.67 4.84
C LEU A 81 -3.96 7.90 4.15
N LEU A 82 -4.37 9.12 4.54
CA LEU A 82 -3.78 10.36 4.05
C LEU A 82 -2.44 10.70 4.70
N LYS A 83 -2.21 10.25 5.92
CA LYS A 83 -1.04 10.64 6.73
C LYS A 83 0.32 10.49 6.03
N PRO A 84 0.63 9.37 5.34
CA PRO A 84 1.91 9.26 4.64
C PRO A 84 2.07 10.29 3.52
N ALA A 85 1.00 10.57 2.79
CA ALA A 85 1.04 11.56 1.71
C ALA A 85 1.22 12.98 2.26
N GLU A 86 0.54 13.32 3.36
CA GLU A 86 0.67 14.61 4.02
C GLU A 86 2.10 14.81 4.56
N LEU A 87 2.68 13.79 5.20
CA LEU A 87 4.04 13.84 5.69
C LEU A 87 5.04 14.05 4.54
N ALA A 88 4.93 13.27 3.48
CA ALA A 88 5.80 13.37 2.30
C ALA A 88 5.66 14.75 1.62
N HIS A 89 4.44 15.26 1.52
CA HIS A 89 4.19 16.58 0.96
C HIS A 89 4.83 17.69 1.80
N SER A 90 4.77 17.60 3.13
CA SER A 90 5.42 18.56 4.03
C SER A 90 6.95 18.61 3.86
N LEU A 91 7.55 17.54 3.36
CA LEU A 91 8.97 17.40 3.06
C LEU A 91 9.30 17.62 1.58
N ALA A 92 8.38 18.21 0.82
CA ALA A 92 8.52 18.50 -0.62
C ALA A 92 8.76 17.26 -1.50
N VAL A 93 8.33 16.09 -1.05
CA VAL A 93 8.34 14.87 -1.85
C VAL A 93 7.11 14.84 -2.76
N ARG A 94 7.29 14.50 -4.02
CA ARG A 94 6.17 14.27 -4.94
C ARG A 94 5.46 12.98 -4.55
N VAL A 95 4.14 13.04 -4.40
CA VAL A 95 3.33 11.91 -3.95
C VAL A 95 2.24 11.62 -4.97
N GLU A 96 2.10 10.34 -5.31
CA GLU A 96 0.95 9.81 -6.01
C GLU A 96 0.18 8.88 -5.06
N ARG A 97 -1.13 9.02 -5.00
CA ARG A 97 -1.99 8.16 -4.20
C ARG A 97 -2.85 7.29 -5.10
N LEU A 98 -2.83 6.00 -4.84
CA LEU A 98 -3.60 5.01 -5.58
C LEU A 98 -4.50 4.22 -4.62
N ARG A 99 -5.72 3.99 -5.06
CA ARG A 99 -6.64 3.06 -4.43
C ARG A 99 -7.01 1.99 -5.43
N VAL A 100 -6.80 0.75 -5.03
CA VAL A 100 -7.10 -0.41 -5.87
C VAL A 100 -8.16 -1.24 -5.15
N CYS A 101 -9.26 -1.52 -5.83
CA CYS A 101 -10.32 -2.38 -5.30
C CYS A 101 -10.36 -3.67 -6.12
N SER A 102 -10.21 -4.81 -5.45
CA SER A 102 -10.17 -6.12 -6.10
C SER A 102 -10.66 -7.21 -5.17
N PRO A 103 -11.28 -8.29 -5.71
CA PRO A 103 -11.51 -9.52 -4.92
C PRO A 103 -10.20 -10.16 -4.45
N HIS A 104 -9.09 -9.85 -5.12
CA HIS A 104 -7.74 -10.34 -4.83
C HIS A 104 -6.79 -9.16 -4.63
N PRO A 105 -6.84 -8.46 -3.47
CA PRO A 105 -6.14 -7.20 -3.28
C PRO A 105 -4.61 -7.32 -3.37
N VAL A 106 -4.03 -8.44 -2.96
CA VAL A 106 -2.58 -8.67 -3.06
C VAL A 106 -2.15 -8.80 -4.52
N ASP A 107 -2.93 -9.47 -5.36
CA ASP A 107 -2.64 -9.58 -6.80
C ASP A 107 -2.74 -8.22 -7.49
N ALA A 108 -3.76 -7.45 -7.17
CA ALA A 108 -3.91 -6.10 -7.69
C ALA A 108 -2.75 -5.19 -7.26
N LEU A 109 -2.27 -5.35 -6.03
CA LEU A 109 -1.09 -4.64 -5.54
C LEU A 109 0.17 -5.04 -6.33
N LEU A 110 0.36 -6.34 -6.61
CA LEU A 110 1.48 -6.82 -7.42
C LEU A 110 1.44 -6.31 -8.86
N GLU A 111 0.24 -6.13 -9.43
CA GLU A 111 0.08 -5.48 -10.74
C GLU A 111 0.55 -4.01 -10.69
N VAL A 112 0.21 -3.26 -9.66
CA VAL A 112 0.71 -1.89 -9.46
C VAL A 112 2.23 -1.86 -9.34
N VAL A 113 2.83 -2.80 -8.60
CA VAL A 113 4.29 -2.92 -8.48
C VAL A 113 4.92 -3.17 -9.84
N ALA A 114 4.37 -4.07 -10.64
CA ALA A 114 4.87 -4.36 -11.99
C ALA A 114 4.74 -3.14 -12.92
N GLU A 115 3.62 -2.42 -12.84
CA GLU A 115 3.36 -1.22 -13.66
C GLU A 115 4.28 -0.05 -13.29
N ARG A 116 4.52 0.17 -12.00
CA ARG A 116 5.30 1.31 -11.50
C ARG A 116 6.80 1.06 -11.44
N SER A 117 7.23 -0.19 -11.46
CA SER A 117 8.64 -0.59 -11.36
C SER A 117 9.41 0.14 -10.24
N PRO A 118 8.95 0.07 -8.99
CA PRO A 118 9.58 0.81 -7.90
C PRO A 118 11.01 0.34 -7.64
N GLY A 119 11.84 1.23 -7.11
CA GLY A 119 13.16 0.88 -6.60
C GLY A 119 13.09 0.20 -5.23
N LEU A 120 12.10 0.59 -4.43
CA LEU A 120 11.80 0.01 -3.12
C LEU A 120 10.30 -0.18 -2.97
N PHE A 121 9.90 -1.35 -2.50
CA PHE A 121 8.54 -1.65 -2.11
C PHE A 121 8.46 -1.81 -0.59
N VAL A 122 7.67 -0.97 0.06
CA VAL A 122 7.40 -0.98 1.50
C VAL A 122 6.00 -1.52 1.73
N PHE A 123 5.90 -2.72 2.31
CA PHE A 123 4.61 -3.28 2.72
C PHE A 123 4.39 -2.98 4.19
N GLY A 124 3.56 -1.99 4.48
CA GLY A 124 3.45 -1.36 5.78
C GLY A 124 2.06 -1.24 6.37
N PRO A 125 1.21 -2.29 6.34
CA PRO A 125 -0.06 -2.25 7.06
C PRO A 125 0.16 -2.21 8.57
N ASP A 126 -0.71 -1.52 9.29
CA ASP A 126 -0.79 -1.61 10.74
C ASP A 126 -1.19 -3.03 11.15
N ARG A 127 -0.25 -3.75 11.73
CA ARG A 127 -0.40 -5.16 12.09
C ARG A 127 -1.39 -5.39 13.22
N THR A 128 -1.70 -4.37 14.01
CA THR A 128 -2.72 -4.46 15.07
C THR A 128 -4.12 -4.49 14.49
N ARG A 129 -4.29 -3.96 13.27
CA ARG A 129 -5.55 -3.89 12.54
C ARG A 129 -5.73 -4.99 11.50
N LEU A 130 -4.67 -5.70 11.16
CA LEU A 130 -4.67 -6.77 10.16
C LEU A 130 -4.50 -8.14 10.83
N ARG A 131 -5.29 -9.12 10.41
CA ARG A 131 -5.17 -10.49 10.94
C ARG A 131 -3.79 -11.07 10.60
N ARG A 132 -3.18 -11.76 11.55
CA ARG A 132 -1.83 -12.35 11.39
C ARG A 132 -1.69 -13.22 10.15
N TRP A 133 -2.66 -14.06 9.90
CA TRP A 133 -2.62 -14.96 8.74
C TRP A 133 -2.79 -14.21 7.42
N THR A 134 -3.60 -13.16 7.38
CA THR A 134 -3.74 -12.30 6.19
C THR A 134 -2.41 -11.63 5.88
N TYR A 135 -1.76 -11.07 6.90
CA TYR A 135 -0.44 -10.47 6.75
C TYR A 135 0.59 -11.48 6.28
N ALA A 136 0.67 -12.67 6.92
CA ALA A 136 1.63 -13.70 6.58
C ALA A 136 1.48 -14.20 5.14
N ARG A 137 0.26 -14.41 4.67
CA ARG A 137 -0.02 -14.81 3.28
C ARG A 137 0.38 -13.72 2.29
N ALA A 138 0.01 -12.47 2.57
CA ALA A 138 0.37 -11.33 1.74
C ALA A 138 1.90 -11.16 1.68
N ALA A 139 2.57 -11.17 2.82
CA ALA A 139 4.02 -11.03 2.92
C ALA A 139 4.76 -12.13 2.15
N LYS A 140 4.32 -13.38 2.29
CA LYS A 140 4.88 -14.52 1.53
C LYS A 140 4.75 -14.29 0.03
N ARG A 141 3.54 -13.95 -0.43
CA ARG A 141 3.26 -13.76 -1.85
C ARG A 141 4.03 -12.58 -2.44
N ILE A 142 4.16 -11.49 -1.71
CA ILE A 142 4.96 -10.35 -2.10
C ILE A 142 6.44 -10.74 -2.26
N ARG A 143 7.02 -11.44 -1.29
CA ARG A 143 8.43 -11.90 -1.36
C ARG A 143 8.68 -12.83 -2.55
N GLU A 144 7.72 -13.66 -2.90
CA GLU A 144 7.83 -14.61 -4.02
C GLU A 144 7.70 -13.95 -5.40
N ARG A 145 7.00 -12.83 -5.49
CA ARG A 145 6.60 -12.21 -6.77
C ARG A 145 7.30 -10.91 -7.10
N VAL A 146 7.78 -10.18 -6.09
CA VAL A 146 8.41 -8.87 -6.27
C VAL A 146 9.91 -9.03 -6.51
N SER A 147 10.41 -8.40 -7.56
CA SER A 147 11.83 -8.46 -7.95
C SER A 147 12.67 -7.30 -7.44
N CYS A 148 12.03 -6.22 -6.95
CA CYS A 148 12.76 -5.09 -6.35
C CYS A 148 13.04 -5.34 -4.86
N LEU A 149 13.77 -4.41 -4.24
CA LEU A 149 13.95 -4.42 -2.78
C LEU A 149 12.59 -4.33 -2.07
N VAL A 150 12.38 -5.19 -1.10
CA VAL A 150 11.17 -5.25 -0.29
C VAL A 150 11.51 -5.00 1.16
N TRP A 151 10.84 -4.03 1.76
CA TRP A 151 10.88 -3.80 3.18
C TRP A 151 9.52 -4.14 3.81
N MET A 152 9.56 -4.85 4.93
CA MET A 152 8.38 -5.15 5.74
C MET A 152 8.77 -4.97 7.20
N ALA A 153 7.87 -4.39 8.00
CA ALA A 153 8.09 -4.35 9.45
C ALA A 153 8.26 -5.78 9.97
N ASP A 154 9.42 -6.07 10.51
CA ASP A 154 9.66 -7.38 11.13
C ASP A 154 8.68 -7.55 12.28
N SER A 155 8.03 -8.72 12.31
CA SER A 155 7.41 -9.14 13.54
C SER A 155 8.52 -9.25 14.58
N VAL A 156 8.48 -8.38 15.58
CA VAL A 156 9.14 -8.72 16.84
C VAL A 156 8.48 -10.00 17.30
N GLU A 157 9.09 -11.13 16.95
CA GLU A 157 8.73 -12.42 17.52
C GLU A 157 8.92 -12.23 19.03
N PRO A 158 7.88 -12.34 19.85
CA PRO A 158 8.08 -12.23 21.29
C PRO A 158 9.13 -13.28 21.66
N PRO A 159 10.10 -12.95 22.52
CA PRO A 159 11.15 -13.88 22.88
C PRO A 159 10.50 -15.20 23.26
N ARG A 160 10.87 -16.27 22.56
CA ARG A 160 10.42 -17.61 22.92
C ARG A 160 10.80 -17.80 24.36
N ARG A 161 9.80 -17.84 25.25
CA ARG A 161 10.05 -18.28 26.62
C ARG A 161 10.63 -19.68 26.50
N SER A 162 11.94 -19.79 26.71
CA SER A 162 12.55 -21.09 26.97
C SER A 162 11.73 -21.74 28.05
N ALA A 163 11.02 -22.79 27.69
CA ALA A 163 10.45 -23.67 28.68
C ALA A 163 11.65 -24.33 29.40
N ALA A 164 11.84 -23.86 30.62
CA ALA A 164 12.73 -24.54 31.53
C ALA A 164 12.06 -25.84 32.01
#